data_e20c4b8bd2a73dd5c15146d0d2682c2e
#
_entry.id   e20c4b8bd2a73dd5c15146d0d2682c2e
#
_cell.length_a   1.000
_cell.length_b   1.000
_cell.length_c   1.000
_cell.angle_alpha   90.00
_cell.angle_beta   90.00
_cell.angle_gamma   90.00
#
_symmetry.space_group_name_H-M   'P 1'
#
loop_
_entity.id
_entity.type
_entity.pdbx_description
1 polymer ?
#
loop_
_entity_poly.entity_id
_entity_poly.type
_entity_poly.pdbx_seq_one_letter_code
_entity_poly.pdbx_strand_id
1 'polypeptide(L)'
;MISRSLIVYRGRAGDRNTRGTSGAQMLGALLARRYALDTTFVSRPQAPLPTTAWDAQLAAARGDLHAFADALRASLSAGHRAIVAMGRCAAALATIPVVAERHPDACVVWFDAHGDSNLPTSNSVPYLGGMVLTGAAGHWDSGLGAGLNLANVVLVGARDLDPHEKELIAAGQLKVVEVGPNLPERLSAAVGARDVFVHIDCDVLEPGIVPIEYQVAGGLTLENLRACAIALARRKVIGVEVAEFESEWLDGRPATPDRLVDAIAPLLG
;
A
#
# COMPACT_ATOMS: atom_id res chain seq x y z
N MET A 1 -5.60 -10.72 23.10
CA MET A 1 -5.88 -10.23 21.72
C MET A 1 -4.97 -9.03 21.46
N ILE A 2 -4.37 -8.94 20.29
CA ILE A 2 -3.57 -7.77 19.89
C ILE A 2 -4.53 -6.59 19.70
N SER A 3 -4.24 -5.45 20.32
CA SER A 3 -5.02 -4.23 20.12
C SER A 3 -4.83 -3.74 18.68
N ARG A 4 -5.87 -3.13 18.12
CA ARG A 4 -5.91 -2.66 16.71
C ARG A 4 -6.27 -1.19 16.68
N SER A 5 -5.72 -0.46 15.73
CA SER A 5 -6.13 0.90 15.41
C SER A 5 -6.51 0.99 13.94
N LEU A 6 -7.47 1.83 13.62
CA LEU A 6 -7.86 2.14 12.26
C LEU A 6 -7.49 3.59 11.93
N ILE A 7 -6.71 3.77 10.88
CA ILE A 7 -6.31 5.07 10.37
C ILE A 7 -6.85 5.22 8.95
N VAL A 8 -7.54 6.31 8.68
CA VAL A 8 -8.05 6.63 7.35
C VAL A 8 -7.40 7.93 6.87
N TYR A 9 -6.51 7.81 5.90
CA TYR A 9 -5.88 8.96 5.25
C TYR A 9 -6.82 9.53 4.18
N ARG A 10 -7.13 10.82 4.27
CA ARG A 10 -8.05 11.54 3.39
C ARG A 10 -7.40 12.68 2.63
N GLY A 11 -6.11 12.88 2.84
CA GLY A 11 -5.33 13.91 2.17
C GLY A 11 -4.98 13.53 0.72
N ARG A 12 -4.36 14.48 0.03
CA ARG A 12 -3.80 14.24 -1.31
C ARG A 12 -2.55 13.37 -1.23
N ALA A 13 -2.33 12.57 -2.27
CA ALA A 13 -1.10 11.80 -2.46
C ALA A 13 -0.89 11.45 -3.94
N GLY A 14 -0.79 12.44 -4.82
CA GLY A 14 -0.64 12.21 -6.26
C GLY A 14 -1.94 11.93 -6.99
N ASP A 15 -3.07 12.28 -6.39
CA ASP A 15 -4.41 12.00 -6.92
C ASP A 15 -4.69 12.75 -8.22
N ARG A 16 -5.24 12.06 -9.21
CA ARG A 16 -5.78 12.61 -10.45
C ARG A 16 -7.30 12.83 -10.40
N ASN A 17 -7.95 12.17 -9.47
CA ASN A 17 -9.39 12.22 -9.23
C ASN A 17 -9.68 12.00 -7.73
N THR A 18 -10.94 12.13 -7.31
CA THR A 18 -11.34 11.96 -5.91
C THR A 18 -11.81 10.54 -5.56
N ARG A 19 -11.87 9.62 -6.54
CA ARG A 19 -12.43 8.29 -6.32
C ARG A 19 -11.62 7.46 -5.32
N GLY A 20 -10.27 7.54 -5.38
CA GLY A 20 -9.40 6.84 -4.42
C GLY A 20 -9.60 7.33 -2.98
N THR A 21 -9.59 8.66 -2.76
CA THR A 21 -9.84 9.24 -1.43
C THR A 21 -11.23 8.88 -0.90
N SER A 22 -12.26 8.89 -1.76
CA SER A 22 -13.60 8.44 -1.41
C SER A 22 -13.66 6.94 -1.13
N GLY A 23 -12.92 6.14 -1.90
CA GLY A 23 -12.75 4.70 -1.69
C GLY A 23 -12.11 4.36 -0.34
N ALA A 24 -11.05 5.09 0.03
CA ALA A 24 -10.42 4.94 1.35
C ALA A 24 -11.41 5.22 2.50
N GLN A 25 -12.25 6.24 2.36
CA GLN A 25 -13.28 6.54 3.36
C GLN A 25 -14.35 5.44 3.43
N MET A 26 -14.78 4.93 2.28
CA MET A 26 -15.75 3.83 2.19
C MET A 26 -15.19 2.55 2.83
N LEU A 27 -13.96 2.21 2.51
CA LEU A 27 -13.25 1.07 3.11
C LEU A 27 -13.09 1.24 4.62
N GLY A 28 -12.64 2.42 5.08
CA GLY A 28 -12.48 2.75 6.48
C GLY A 28 -13.79 2.63 7.25
N ALA A 29 -14.89 3.14 6.70
CA ALA A 29 -16.23 3.03 7.32
C ALA A 29 -16.70 1.57 7.47
N LEU A 30 -16.44 0.72 6.47
CA LEU A 30 -16.73 -0.71 6.56
C LEU A 30 -15.90 -1.40 7.64
N LEU A 31 -14.57 -1.13 7.66
CA LEU A 31 -13.65 -1.70 8.65
C LEU A 31 -14.03 -1.28 10.08
N ALA A 32 -14.32 0.00 10.31
CA ALA A 32 -14.77 0.52 11.60
C ALA A 32 -16.01 -0.23 12.11
N ARG A 33 -17.04 -0.35 11.25
CA ARG A 33 -18.30 -1.02 11.59
C ARG A 33 -18.10 -2.52 11.82
N ARG A 34 -17.35 -3.21 10.94
CA ARG A 34 -17.21 -4.68 10.96
C ARG A 34 -16.38 -5.17 12.13
N TYR A 35 -15.38 -4.40 12.52
CA TYR A 35 -14.42 -4.77 13.58
C TYR A 35 -14.55 -3.96 14.86
N ALA A 36 -15.58 -3.11 14.97
CA ALA A 36 -15.82 -2.21 16.10
C ALA A 36 -14.56 -1.40 16.48
N LEU A 37 -13.97 -0.72 15.49
CA LEU A 37 -12.75 0.06 15.65
C LEU A 37 -13.06 1.56 15.66
N ASP A 38 -12.44 2.28 16.58
CA ASP A 38 -12.38 3.73 16.51
C ASP A 38 -11.48 4.16 15.37
N THR A 39 -11.91 5.18 14.63
CA THR A 39 -11.22 5.65 13.44
C THR A 39 -10.46 6.95 13.71
N THR A 40 -9.16 6.93 13.47
CA THR A 40 -8.34 8.14 13.36
C THR A 40 -8.39 8.63 11.91
N PHE A 41 -9.06 9.75 11.68
CA PHE A 41 -9.03 10.41 10.38
C PHE A 41 -7.84 11.36 10.30
N VAL A 42 -7.02 11.18 9.27
CA VAL A 42 -5.89 12.06 8.99
C VAL A 42 -6.23 12.92 7.78
N SER A 43 -6.07 14.24 7.94
CA SER A 43 -6.35 15.22 6.92
C SER A 43 -7.84 15.36 6.52
N ARG A 44 -8.10 16.10 5.45
CA ARG A 44 -9.43 16.34 4.88
C ARG A 44 -9.42 16.07 3.38
N PRO A 45 -10.52 15.60 2.81
CA PRO A 45 -10.65 15.47 1.36
C PRO A 45 -10.39 16.81 0.68
N GLN A 46 -9.61 16.76 -0.39
CA GLN A 46 -9.24 17.90 -1.20
C GLN A 46 -9.37 17.54 -2.67
N ALA A 47 -9.65 18.53 -3.52
CA ALA A 47 -9.65 18.32 -4.95
C ALA A 47 -8.23 17.98 -5.44
N PRO A 48 -8.07 17.14 -6.48
CA PRO A 48 -6.80 16.90 -7.12
C PRO A 48 -6.14 18.20 -7.59
N LEU A 49 -4.81 18.19 -7.66
CA LEU A 49 -4.10 19.30 -8.28
C LEU A 49 -4.28 19.28 -9.80
N PRO A 50 -4.26 20.45 -10.46
CA PRO A 50 -4.33 20.54 -11.92
C PRO A 50 -3.03 20.10 -12.61
N THR A 51 -2.01 19.72 -11.86
CA THR A 51 -0.72 19.26 -12.36
C THR A 51 -0.44 17.83 -11.99
N THR A 52 0.27 17.11 -12.85
CA THR A 52 0.78 15.75 -12.63
C THR A 52 2.26 15.73 -12.22
N ALA A 53 2.92 16.89 -12.13
CA ALA A 53 4.31 16.97 -11.71
C ALA A 53 4.45 16.43 -10.28
N TRP A 54 5.27 15.39 -10.12
CA TRP A 54 5.40 14.63 -8.88
C TRP A 54 5.87 15.47 -7.69
N ASP A 55 6.78 16.41 -7.94
CA ASP A 55 7.35 17.31 -6.95
C ASP A 55 6.30 18.33 -6.43
N ALA A 56 5.46 18.85 -7.31
CA ALA A 56 4.33 19.69 -6.93
C ALA A 56 3.27 18.91 -6.15
N GLN A 57 2.98 17.67 -6.56
CA GLN A 57 2.08 16.76 -5.84
C GLN A 57 2.61 16.47 -4.43
N LEU A 58 3.89 16.12 -4.31
CA LEU A 58 4.54 15.88 -3.03
C LEU A 58 4.54 17.13 -2.14
N ALA A 59 4.92 18.28 -2.70
CA ALA A 59 4.95 19.55 -1.95
C ALA A 59 3.57 19.88 -1.36
N ALA A 60 2.49 19.69 -2.14
CA ALA A 60 1.13 19.95 -1.70
C ALA A 60 0.61 18.94 -0.66
N ALA A 61 1.11 17.71 -0.69
CA ALA A 61 0.70 16.63 0.23
C ALA A 61 1.53 16.58 1.51
N ARG A 62 2.72 17.18 1.53
CA ARG A 62 3.76 16.99 2.55
C ARG A 62 3.25 17.18 3.98
N GLY A 63 2.50 18.23 4.27
CA GLY A 63 1.97 18.48 5.61
C GLY A 63 1.02 17.40 6.09
N ASP A 64 0.13 16.94 5.21
CA ASP A 64 -0.82 15.87 5.49
C ASP A 64 -0.10 14.51 5.65
N LEU A 65 0.94 14.27 4.84
CA LEU A 65 1.75 13.06 4.92
C LEU A 65 2.56 12.99 6.22
N HIS A 66 3.10 14.11 6.72
CA HIS A 66 3.73 14.15 8.05
C HIS A 66 2.73 13.81 9.16
N ALA A 67 1.54 14.39 9.13
CA ALA A 67 0.48 14.04 10.10
C ALA A 67 0.09 12.56 10.01
N PHE A 68 0.13 11.98 8.81
CA PHE A 68 -0.13 10.56 8.62
C PHE A 68 0.99 9.67 9.19
N ALA A 69 2.25 10.03 8.97
CA ALA A 69 3.40 9.37 9.59
C ALA A 69 3.30 9.40 11.12
N ASP A 70 2.91 10.54 11.70
CA ASP A 70 2.76 10.69 13.15
C ASP A 70 1.62 9.83 13.71
N ALA A 71 0.49 9.74 13.00
CA ALA A 71 -0.62 8.87 13.39
C ALA A 71 -0.22 7.39 13.40
N LEU A 72 0.51 6.93 12.37
CA LEU A 72 1.02 5.56 12.32
C LEU A 72 2.07 5.32 13.43
N ARG A 73 2.99 6.26 13.63
CA ARG A 73 4.02 6.17 14.68
C ARG A 73 3.38 6.05 16.07
N ALA A 74 2.35 6.82 16.34
CA ALA A 74 1.60 6.74 17.59
C ALA A 74 0.93 5.37 17.78
N SER A 75 0.29 4.86 16.72
CA SER A 75 -0.35 3.54 16.73
C SER A 75 0.65 2.42 17.04
N LEU A 76 1.76 2.37 16.29
CA LEU A 76 2.79 1.33 16.47
C LEU A 76 3.47 1.46 17.84
N SER A 77 3.70 2.68 18.34
CA SER A 77 4.28 2.92 19.67
C SER A 77 3.37 2.45 20.79
N ALA A 78 2.05 2.49 20.60
CA ALA A 78 1.07 1.92 21.52
C ALA A 78 0.96 0.39 21.44
N GLY A 79 1.73 -0.25 20.56
CA GLY A 79 1.70 -1.70 20.36
C GLY A 79 0.48 -2.19 19.59
N HIS A 80 -0.21 -1.31 18.89
CA HIS A 80 -1.37 -1.70 18.07
C HIS A 80 -0.93 -2.28 16.73
N ARG A 81 -1.70 -3.24 16.22
CA ARG A 81 -1.69 -3.57 14.81
C ARG A 81 -2.40 -2.43 14.06
N ALA A 82 -1.68 -1.75 13.20
CA ALA A 82 -2.25 -0.67 12.40
C ALA A 82 -3.05 -1.23 11.22
N ILE A 83 -4.30 -0.79 11.07
CA ILE A 83 -5.13 -1.03 9.89
C ILE A 83 -5.31 0.33 9.23
N VAL A 84 -4.96 0.42 7.96
CA VAL A 84 -4.90 1.70 7.25
C VAL A 84 -5.69 1.62 5.96
N ALA A 85 -6.47 2.64 5.68
CA ALA A 85 -7.08 2.87 4.37
C ALA A 85 -6.57 4.20 3.80
N MET A 86 -6.07 4.18 2.57
CA MET A 86 -5.54 5.34 1.87
C MET A 86 -5.97 5.33 0.40
N GLY A 87 -6.01 6.50 -0.22
CA GLY A 87 -6.50 6.64 -1.60
C GLY A 87 -5.49 6.22 -2.65
N ARG A 88 -4.18 6.44 -2.39
CA ARG A 88 -3.10 6.23 -3.36
C ARG A 88 -1.86 5.64 -2.69
N CYS A 89 -1.14 4.80 -3.43
CA CYS A 89 0.12 4.21 -2.95
C CYS A 89 1.15 5.27 -2.57
N ALA A 90 1.15 6.44 -3.22
CA ALA A 90 2.02 7.56 -2.87
C ALA A 90 1.92 8.00 -1.39
N ALA A 91 0.79 7.76 -0.71
CA ALA A 91 0.67 8.05 0.72
C ALA A 91 1.57 7.14 1.59
N ALA A 92 1.99 6.00 1.07
CA ALA A 92 2.90 5.10 1.76
C ALA A 92 4.34 5.66 1.88
N LEU A 93 4.68 6.74 1.17
CA LEU A 93 5.88 7.55 1.47
C LEU A 93 5.91 8.04 2.94
N ALA A 94 4.75 8.16 3.59
CA ALA A 94 4.65 8.52 4.99
C ALA A 94 4.72 7.31 5.93
N THR A 95 4.20 6.16 5.52
CA THR A 95 4.04 4.98 6.39
C THR A 95 5.27 4.08 6.39
N ILE A 96 5.84 3.80 5.23
CA ILE A 96 6.94 2.84 5.09
C ILE A 96 8.21 3.28 5.84
N PRO A 97 8.64 4.57 5.84
CA PRO A 97 9.74 5.01 6.68
C PRO A 97 9.50 4.81 8.18
N VAL A 98 8.26 5.00 8.65
CA VAL A 98 7.88 4.75 10.05
C VAL A 98 7.96 3.25 10.39
N VAL A 99 7.54 2.38 9.46
CA VAL A 99 7.69 0.93 9.62
C VAL A 99 9.16 0.55 9.70
N ALA A 100 10.00 1.07 8.81
CA ALA A 100 11.44 0.82 8.81
C ALA A 100 12.13 1.32 10.09
N GLU A 101 11.73 2.49 10.61
CA GLU A 101 12.22 3.04 11.89
C GLU A 101 11.86 2.13 13.07
N ARG A 102 10.62 1.63 13.12
CA ARG A 102 10.10 0.92 14.30
C ARG A 102 10.34 -0.58 14.24
N HIS A 103 10.46 -1.14 13.06
CA HIS A 103 10.59 -2.57 12.75
C HIS A 103 11.59 -2.80 11.61
N PRO A 104 12.89 -2.49 11.80
CA PRO A 104 13.89 -2.50 10.72
C PRO A 104 14.08 -3.86 10.05
N ASP A 105 13.78 -4.95 10.75
CA ASP A 105 13.91 -6.33 10.24
C ASP A 105 12.59 -6.89 9.68
N ALA A 106 11.51 -6.12 9.72
CA ALA A 106 10.23 -6.57 9.20
C ALA A 106 10.28 -6.73 7.67
N CYS A 107 9.54 -7.69 7.17
CA CYS A 107 9.29 -7.82 5.75
C CYS A 107 8.12 -6.90 5.35
N VAL A 108 8.37 -5.98 4.45
CA VAL A 108 7.33 -5.23 3.75
C VAL A 108 6.84 -6.09 2.59
N VAL A 109 5.63 -6.62 2.71
CA VAL A 109 4.97 -7.37 1.64
C VAL A 109 4.12 -6.40 0.83
N TRP A 110 4.51 -6.19 -0.41
CA TRP A 110 3.92 -5.19 -1.30
C TRP A 110 3.14 -5.89 -2.41
N PHE A 111 1.81 -5.96 -2.26
CA PHE A 111 0.91 -6.47 -3.29
C PHE A 111 0.60 -5.36 -4.28
N ASP A 112 0.99 -5.55 -5.53
CA ASP A 112 0.89 -4.52 -6.56
C ASP A 112 1.08 -5.14 -7.96
N ALA A 113 0.50 -4.54 -8.98
CA ALA A 113 0.84 -4.85 -10.37
C ALA A 113 2.17 -4.25 -10.80
N HIS A 114 2.61 -3.19 -10.12
CA HIS A 114 3.81 -2.41 -10.42
C HIS A 114 4.94 -2.70 -9.43
N GLY A 115 6.05 -2.01 -9.56
CA GLY A 115 7.20 -2.16 -8.66
C GLY A 115 7.32 -1.05 -7.63
N ASP A 116 6.69 0.10 -7.87
CA ASP A 116 6.73 1.32 -7.07
C ASP A 116 8.13 1.72 -6.57
N SER A 117 9.14 1.36 -7.37
CA SER A 117 10.56 1.49 -7.04
C SER A 117 11.37 2.27 -8.08
N ASN A 118 10.71 3.13 -8.84
CA ASN A 118 11.33 4.08 -9.74
C ASN A 118 12.05 5.22 -8.99
N LEU A 119 12.85 5.99 -9.73
CA LEU A 119 13.48 7.22 -9.26
C LEU A 119 12.86 8.43 -9.98
N PRO A 120 12.97 9.65 -9.44
CA PRO A 120 12.59 10.86 -10.16
C PRO A 120 13.27 11.02 -11.53
N THR A 121 14.41 10.34 -11.73
CA THR A 121 15.23 10.40 -12.95
C THR A 121 15.16 9.16 -13.82
N SER A 122 14.52 8.07 -13.36
CA SER A 122 14.49 6.79 -14.09
C SER A 122 13.39 6.70 -15.14
N ASN A 123 12.41 7.60 -15.10
CA ASN A 123 11.30 7.64 -16.02
C ASN A 123 11.15 9.03 -16.64
N SER A 124 10.71 9.12 -17.90
CA SER A 124 10.47 10.39 -18.60
C SER A 124 9.29 11.17 -18.03
N VAL A 125 8.33 10.47 -17.41
CA VAL A 125 7.16 11.06 -16.75
C VAL A 125 7.03 10.41 -15.36
N PRO A 126 7.83 10.85 -14.39
CA PRO A 126 7.78 10.25 -13.06
C PRO A 126 6.41 10.48 -12.41
N TYR A 127 5.86 9.41 -11.84
CA TYR A 127 4.64 9.39 -11.05
C TYR A 127 4.99 9.18 -9.58
N LEU A 128 4.37 9.94 -8.68
CA LEU A 128 4.74 9.91 -7.26
C LEU A 128 4.51 8.53 -6.62
N GLY A 129 3.43 7.83 -6.98
CA GLY A 129 3.14 6.47 -6.52
C GLY A 129 4.22 5.48 -6.91
N GLY A 130 4.69 5.53 -8.16
CA GLY A 130 5.71 4.62 -8.68
C GLY A 130 7.12 4.79 -8.08
N MET A 131 7.31 5.67 -7.07
CA MET A 131 8.63 5.97 -6.47
C MET A 131 8.65 5.76 -4.95
N VAL A 132 7.65 5.10 -4.39
CA VAL A 132 7.44 4.98 -2.94
C VAL A 132 8.58 4.21 -2.27
N LEU A 133 8.90 3.03 -2.78
CA LEU A 133 9.89 2.14 -2.14
C LEU A 133 11.30 2.72 -2.17
N THR A 134 11.69 3.33 -3.27
CA THR A 134 12.99 4.01 -3.39
C THR A 134 13.07 5.27 -2.54
N GLY A 135 11.98 6.03 -2.42
CA GLY A 135 11.89 7.17 -1.50
C GLY A 135 12.03 6.74 -0.04
N ALA A 136 11.29 5.70 0.36
CA ALA A 136 11.38 5.12 1.70
C ALA A 136 12.75 4.49 1.99
N ALA A 137 13.47 4.03 0.95
CA ALA A 137 14.84 3.55 1.08
C ALA A 137 15.89 4.69 1.13
N GLY A 138 15.50 5.93 0.79
CA GLY A 138 16.42 7.08 0.78
C GLY A 138 17.24 7.20 -0.51
N HIS A 139 16.81 6.57 -1.60
CA HIS A 139 17.47 6.73 -2.90
C HIS A 139 17.16 8.11 -3.52
N TRP A 140 16.13 8.77 -3.04
CA TRP A 140 15.80 10.17 -3.29
C TRP A 140 15.14 10.76 -2.05
N ASP A 141 15.23 12.09 -1.89
CA ASP A 141 14.71 12.77 -0.70
C ASP A 141 13.23 13.14 -0.89
N SER A 142 12.35 12.39 -0.25
CA SER A 142 10.92 12.71 -0.18
C SER A 142 10.60 13.79 0.89
N GLY A 143 11.52 14.01 1.82
CA GLY A 143 11.30 14.83 3.02
C GLY A 143 10.38 14.17 4.06
N LEU A 144 10.10 12.86 3.93
CA LEU A 144 9.18 12.11 4.82
C LEU A 144 9.89 11.03 5.64
N GLY A 145 11.20 10.92 5.50
CA GLY A 145 12.03 9.91 6.14
C GLY A 145 12.53 8.85 5.15
N ALA A 146 13.36 7.97 5.68
CA ALA A 146 14.01 6.90 4.92
C ALA A 146 14.30 5.72 5.86
N GLY A 147 15.14 4.77 5.41
CA GLY A 147 15.64 3.66 6.23
C GLY A 147 15.09 2.30 5.84
N LEU A 148 14.17 2.21 4.87
CA LEU A 148 13.76 0.94 4.31
C LEU A 148 14.96 0.26 3.65
N ASN A 149 15.25 -0.97 4.06
CA ASN A 149 16.15 -1.83 3.30
C ASN A 149 15.32 -2.55 2.21
N LEU A 150 15.60 -2.26 0.94
CA LEU A 150 14.87 -2.88 -0.19
C LEU A 150 14.95 -4.42 -0.17
N ALA A 151 16.01 -5.02 0.39
CA ALA A 151 16.10 -6.47 0.56
C ALA A 151 15.04 -7.05 1.53
N ASN A 152 14.38 -6.20 2.31
CA ASN A 152 13.26 -6.58 3.16
C ASN A 152 11.90 -6.44 2.46
N VAL A 153 11.87 -6.00 1.21
CA VAL A 153 10.66 -5.90 0.40
C VAL A 153 10.43 -7.20 -0.37
N VAL A 154 9.18 -7.66 -0.40
CA VAL A 154 8.70 -8.73 -1.27
C VAL A 154 7.54 -8.18 -2.08
N LEU A 155 7.78 -7.96 -3.37
CA LEU A 155 6.74 -7.59 -4.34
C LEU A 155 5.91 -8.84 -4.66
N VAL A 156 4.59 -8.72 -4.63
CA VAL A 156 3.68 -9.83 -4.94
C VAL A 156 2.76 -9.42 -6.08
N GLY A 157 2.86 -10.13 -7.19
CA GLY A 157 1.99 -9.89 -8.34
C GLY A 157 2.51 -8.84 -9.33
N ALA A 158 3.69 -8.26 -9.08
CA ALA A 158 4.30 -7.27 -9.97
C ALA A 158 4.54 -7.86 -11.36
N ARG A 159 4.00 -7.20 -12.38
CA ARG A 159 3.95 -7.68 -13.76
C ARG A 159 4.06 -6.58 -14.82
N ASP A 160 3.79 -5.34 -14.43
CA ASP A 160 4.04 -4.14 -15.24
C ASP A 160 5.18 -3.35 -14.60
N LEU A 161 6.40 -3.68 -15.00
CA LEU A 161 7.63 -3.20 -14.40
C LEU A 161 8.42 -2.33 -15.39
N ASP A 162 8.84 -1.19 -14.92
CA ASP A 162 9.74 -0.29 -15.64
C ASP A 162 11.19 -0.83 -15.71
N PRO A 163 12.02 -0.33 -16.62
CA PRO A 163 13.41 -0.78 -16.77
C PRO A 163 14.23 -0.71 -15.47
N HIS A 164 14.13 0.39 -14.73
CA HIS A 164 14.84 0.56 -13.46
C HIS A 164 14.42 -0.47 -12.40
N GLU A 165 13.13 -0.77 -12.32
CA GLU A 165 12.60 -1.78 -11.39
C GLU A 165 13.10 -3.17 -11.72
N LYS A 166 13.15 -3.51 -13.03
CA LYS A 166 13.75 -4.77 -13.51
C LYS A 166 15.25 -4.86 -13.16
N GLU A 167 15.98 -3.75 -13.22
CA GLU A 167 17.39 -3.68 -12.80
C GLU A 167 17.55 -3.97 -11.29
N LEU A 168 16.71 -3.37 -10.43
CA LEU A 168 16.72 -3.63 -8.99
C LEU A 168 16.44 -5.10 -8.67
N ILE A 169 15.49 -5.70 -9.37
CA ILE A 169 15.14 -7.12 -9.21
C ILE A 169 16.29 -8.01 -9.69
N ALA A 170 16.85 -7.74 -10.86
CA ALA A 170 17.96 -8.50 -11.42
C ALA A 170 19.23 -8.40 -10.54
N ALA A 171 19.44 -7.26 -9.87
CA ALA A 171 20.50 -7.06 -8.91
C ALA A 171 20.23 -7.73 -7.53
N GLY A 172 19.08 -8.37 -7.35
CA GLY A 172 18.70 -9.01 -6.09
C GLY A 172 18.35 -8.05 -4.95
N GLN A 173 18.14 -6.76 -5.26
CA GLN A 173 17.77 -5.75 -4.26
C GLN A 173 16.28 -5.83 -3.89
N LEU A 174 15.44 -6.28 -4.80
CA LEU A 174 14.01 -6.55 -4.58
C LEU A 174 13.71 -8.01 -4.89
N LYS A 175 12.80 -8.60 -4.12
CA LYS A 175 12.27 -9.95 -4.37
C LYS A 175 10.89 -9.86 -4.99
N VAL A 176 10.62 -10.70 -5.99
CA VAL A 176 9.30 -10.80 -6.62
C VAL A 176 8.73 -12.19 -6.42
N VAL A 177 7.46 -12.25 -6.09
CA VAL A 177 6.64 -13.47 -6.08
C VAL A 177 5.54 -13.27 -7.11
N GLU A 178 5.74 -13.84 -8.29
CA GLU A 178 4.82 -13.71 -9.41
C GLU A 178 3.49 -14.43 -9.15
N VAL A 179 2.43 -14.00 -9.82
CA VAL A 179 1.14 -14.72 -9.87
C VAL A 179 1.35 -16.12 -10.47
N GLY A 180 0.72 -17.13 -9.88
CA GLY A 180 0.83 -18.48 -10.42
C GLY A 180 0.66 -19.58 -9.36
N PRO A 181 0.95 -20.84 -9.71
CA PRO A 181 0.77 -21.98 -8.80
C PRO A 181 1.57 -21.82 -7.51
N ASN A 182 1.01 -22.32 -6.41
CA ASN A 182 1.65 -22.32 -5.08
C ASN A 182 2.08 -20.92 -4.62
N LEU A 183 1.33 -19.87 -5.02
CA LEU A 183 1.63 -18.47 -4.65
C LEU A 183 1.77 -18.28 -3.14
N PRO A 184 0.85 -18.78 -2.27
CA PRO A 184 0.97 -18.61 -0.82
C PRO A 184 2.21 -19.28 -0.22
N GLU A 185 2.62 -20.43 -0.74
CA GLU A 185 3.82 -21.17 -0.29
C GLU A 185 5.09 -20.43 -0.70
N ARG A 186 5.16 -19.94 -1.95
CA ARG A 186 6.28 -19.13 -2.44
C ARG A 186 6.41 -17.83 -1.68
N LEU A 187 5.28 -17.18 -1.38
CA LEU A 187 5.25 -15.98 -0.54
C LEU A 187 5.75 -16.27 0.87
N SER A 188 5.27 -17.35 1.50
CA SER A 188 5.74 -17.75 2.83
C SER A 188 7.24 -18.03 2.86
N ALA A 189 7.79 -18.65 1.81
CA ALA A 189 9.23 -18.89 1.69
C ALA A 189 10.02 -17.59 1.52
N ALA A 190 9.53 -16.64 0.70
CA ALA A 190 10.17 -15.35 0.49
C ALA A 190 10.20 -14.47 1.76
N VAL A 191 9.12 -14.50 2.54
CA VAL A 191 9.00 -13.77 3.82
C VAL A 191 9.86 -14.44 4.92
N GLY A 192 9.92 -15.76 4.94
CA GLY A 192 10.62 -16.51 6.00
C GLY A 192 9.93 -16.38 7.37
N ALA A 193 10.72 -16.20 8.42
CA ALA A 193 10.21 -16.08 9.81
C ALA A 193 9.96 -14.64 10.26
N ARG A 194 10.12 -13.66 9.38
CA ARG A 194 10.04 -12.24 9.73
C ARG A 194 8.63 -11.81 10.10
N ASP A 195 8.52 -10.80 10.97
CA ASP A 195 7.30 -10.01 11.13
C ASP A 195 6.95 -9.36 9.79
N VAL A 196 5.68 -9.08 9.54
CA VAL A 196 5.23 -8.53 8.25
C VAL A 196 4.46 -7.22 8.43
N PHE A 197 4.73 -6.27 7.57
CA PHE A 197 3.85 -5.15 7.26
C PHE A 197 3.35 -5.33 5.83
N VAL A 198 2.04 -5.25 5.64
CA VAL A 198 1.42 -5.60 4.36
C VAL A 198 0.82 -4.37 3.71
N HIS A 199 1.34 -3.99 2.56
CA HIS A 199 0.73 -3.03 1.65
C HIS A 199 -0.07 -3.77 0.58
N ILE A 200 -1.27 -3.30 0.30
CA ILE A 200 -2.13 -3.85 -0.74
C ILE A 200 -2.58 -2.70 -1.64
N ASP A 201 -1.92 -2.59 -2.80
CA ASP A 201 -2.50 -1.91 -3.94
C ASP A 201 -3.59 -2.79 -4.54
N CYS A 202 -4.78 -2.23 -4.71
CA CYS A 202 -5.91 -2.99 -5.25
C CYS A 202 -5.72 -3.37 -6.73
N ASP A 203 -4.78 -2.76 -7.46
CA ASP A 203 -4.49 -3.10 -8.84
C ASP A 203 -3.68 -4.40 -9.00
N VAL A 204 -3.19 -4.97 -7.87
CA VAL A 204 -2.68 -6.35 -7.85
C VAL A 204 -3.73 -7.35 -8.31
N LEU A 205 -5.00 -7.03 -8.11
CA LEU A 205 -6.13 -7.87 -8.51
C LEU A 205 -6.33 -7.86 -10.02
N GLU A 206 -6.95 -8.93 -10.52
CA GLU A 206 -7.41 -8.97 -11.90
C GLU A 206 -8.42 -7.85 -12.16
N PRO A 207 -8.31 -7.13 -13.30
CA PRO A 207 -9.28 -6.10 -13.67
C PRO A 207 -10.74 -6.59 -13.61
N GLY A 208 -11.63 -5.74 -13.10
CA GLY A 208 -13.04 -6.06 -12.94
C GLY A 208 -13.43 -6.72 -11.60
N ILE A 209 -12.48 -6.96 -10.69
CA ILE A 209 -12.75 -7.48 -9.35
C ILE A 209 -13.18 -6.36 -8.39
N VAL A 210 -12.43 -5.26 -8.39
CA VAL A 210 -12.73 -4.01 -7.68
C VAL A 210 -12.47 -2.82 -8.61
N PRO A 211 -13.08 -1.66 -8.40
CA PRO A 211 -12.74 -0.49 -9.20
C PRO A 211 -11.36 0.04 -8.82
N ILE A 212 -10.53 0.25 -9.82
CA ILE A 212 -9.14 0.70 -9.77
C ILE A 212 -8.86 1.61 -10.94
N GLU A 213 -7.91 2.53 -10.80
CA GLU A 213 -7.52 3.45 -11.87
C GLU A 213 -6.64 2.73 -12.92
N TYR A 214 -5.62 2.00 -12.48
CA TYR A 214 -4.71 1.27 -13.35
C TYR A 214 -5.14 -0.18 -13.47
N GLN A 215 -5.25 -0.68 -14.69
CA GLN A 215 -5.76 -2.01 -14.97
C GLN A 215 -4.73 -2.82 -15.75
N VAL A 216 -4.09 -3.75 -15.07
CA VAL A 216 -3.08 -4.65 -15.64
C VAL A 216 -3.62 -6.08 -15.57
N ALA A 217 -3.78 -6.74 -16.70
CA ALA A 217 -4.28 -8.13 -16.76
C ALA A 217 -3.29 -9.14 -16.17
N GLY A 218 -3.79 -10.29 -15.76
CA GLY A 218 -2.98 -11.35 -15.15
C GLY A 218 -2.80 -11.19 -13.64
N GLY A 219 -3.71 -10.45 -12.99
CA GLY A 219 -3.69 -10.20 -11.55
C GLY A 219 -4.17 -11.35 -10.69
N LEU A 220 -4.21 -11.12 -9.39
CA LEU A 220 -4.72 -12.06 -8.40
C LEU A 220 -6.26 -12.11 -8.44
N THR A 221 -6.81 -13.28 -8.15
CA THR A 221 -8.20 -13.39 -7.72
C THR A 221 -8.33 -13.05 -6.23
N LEU A 222 -9.54 -12.82 -5.74
CA LEU A 222 -9.78 -12.64 -4.30
C LEU A 222 -9.44 -13.91 -3.50
N GLU A 223 -9.59 -15.10 -4.09
CA GLU A 223 -9.19 -16.36 -3.48
C GLU A 223 -7.67 -16.44 -3.33
N ASN A 224 -6.91 -16.02 -4.35
CA ASN A 224 -5.44 -15.92 -4.26
C ASN A 224 -5.01 -14.94 -3.16
N LEU A 225 -5.60 -13.75 -3.13
CA LEU A 225 -5.33 -12.75 -2.08
C LEU A 225 -5.64 -13.31 -0.68
N ARG A 226 -6.80 -13.98 -0.53
CA ARG A 226 -7.17 -14.60 0.74
C ARG A 226 -6.22 -15.70 1.16
N ALA A 227 -5.79 -16.55 0.24
CA ALA A 227 -4.83 -17.61 0.54
C ALA A 227 -3.47 -17.03 0.99
N CYS A 228 -2.99 -15.96 0.33
CA CYS A 228 -1.81 -15.20 0.76
C CYS A 228 -2.02 -14.57 2.14
N ALA A 229 -3.18 -13.96 2.39
CA ALA A 229 -3.52 -13.38 3.70
C ALA A 229 -3.49 -14.43 4.83
N ILE A 230 -4.01 -15.64 4.59
CA ILE A 230 -3.94 -16.75 5.54
C ILE A 230 -2.48 -17.17 5.79
N ALA A 231 -1.67 -17.22 4.74
CA ALA A 231 -0.26 -17.61 4.86
C ALA A 231 0.54 -16.57 5.68
N LEU A 232 0.32 -15.28 5.42
CA LEU A 232 0.96 -14.17 6.14
C LEU A 232 0.48 -14.04 7.59
N ALA A 233 -0.79 -14.33 7.87
CA ALA A 233 -1.36 -14.29 9.22
C ALA A 233 -0.72 -15.30 10.19
N ARG A 234 0.06 -16.23 9.69
CA ARG A 234 0.89 -17.14 10.52
C ARG A 234 2.13 -16.44 11.08
N ARG A 235 2.42 -15.22 10.65
CA ARG A 235 3.48 -14.34 11.17
C ARG A 235 2.87 -13.28 12.06
N LYS A 236 3.69 -12.57 12.80
CA LYS A 236 3.22 -11.35 13.47
C LYS A 236 2.98 -10.28 12.40
N VAL A 237 1.72 -9.94 12.20
CA VAL A 237 1.31 -8.85 11.33
C VAL A 237 1.40 -7.54 12.14
N ILE A 238 2.34 -6.67 11.77
CA ILE A 238 2.57 -5.35 12.37
C ILE A 238 1.44 -4.40 11.98
N GLY A 239 1.07 -4.42 10.69
CA GLY A 239 0.00 -3.62 10.16
C GLY A 239 -0.36 -4.03 8.74
N VAL A 240 -1.50 -3.51 8.29
CA VAL A 240 -2.02 -3.69 6.93
C VAL A 240 -2.50 -2.34 6.43
N GLU A 241 -2.06 -1.95 5.24
CA GLU A 241 -2.57 -0.78 4.55
C GLU A 241 -3.14 -1.17 3.18
N VAL A 242 -4.25 -0.53 2.81
CA VAL A 242 -4.94 -0.76 1.54
C VAL A 242 -5.05 0.54 0.79
N ALA A 243 -4.59 0.53 -0.45
CA ALA A 243 -4.56 1.66 -1.37
C ALA A 243 -5.31 1.35 -2.68
N GLU A 244 -5.53 2.37 -3.49
CA GLU A 244 -6.05 2.33 -4.86
C GLU A 244 -7.46 1.73 -5.02
N PHE A 245 -8.18 1.43 -3.93
CA PHE A 245 -9.59 1.11 -4.02
C PHE A 245 -10.38 2.36 -4.35
N GLU A 246 -11.09 2.39 -5.47
CA GLU A 246 -11.92 3.50 -5.87
C GLU A 246 -13.38 3.35 -5.42
N SER A 247 -14.07 4.48 -5.14
CA SER A 247 -15.45 4.49 -4.66
C SER A 247 -16.48 4.08 -5.72
N GLU A 248 -16.09 4.12 -6.99
CA GLU A 248 -16.97 3.80 -8.13
C GLU A 248 -16.15 3.28 -9.30
N TRP A 249 -16.80 2.53 -10.15
CA TRP A 249 -16.26 2.06 -11.42
C TRP A 249 -16.17 3.21 -12.43
N LEU A 250 -15.38 3.02 -13.49
CA LEU A 250 -15.23 4.02 -14.56
C LEU A 250 -16.55 4.35 -15.26
N ASP A 251 -17.53 3.45 -15.22
CA ASP A 251 -18.89 3.65 -15.74
C ASP A 251 -19.86 4.31 -14.74
N GLY A 252 -19.35 4.74 -13.59
CA GLY A 252 -20.11 5.43 -12.55
C GLY A 252 -20.90 4.50 -11.62
N ARG A 253 -20.83 3.18 -11.77
CA ARG A 253 -21.46 2.26 -10.82
C ARG A 253 -20.76 2.35 -9.46
N PRO A 254 -21.51 2.43 -8.34
CA PRO A 254 -20.90 2.47 -7.02
C PRO A 254 -20.18 1.15 -6.70
N ALA A 255 -19.08 1.26 -5.95
CA ALA A 255 -18.32 0.13 -5.45
C ALA A 255 -18.82 -0.31 -4.06
N THR A 256 -18.47 -1.55 -3.69
CA THR A 256 -18.52 -2.01 -2.30
C THR A 256 -17.22 -2.72 -1.96
N PRO A 257 -16.57 -2.41 -0.81
CA PRO A 257 -15.31 -3.04 -0.42
C PRO A 257 -15.50 -4.39 0.30
N ASP A 258 -16.73 -4.90 0.44
CA ASP A 258 -17.03 -6.07 1.28
C ASP A 258 -16.21 -7.30 0.90
N ARG A 259 -16.18 -7.66 -0.38
CA ARG A 259 -15.42 -8.82 -0.86
C ARG A 259 -13.91 -8.68 -0.67
N LEU A 260 -13.38 -7.46 -0.83
CA LEU A 260 -11.98 -7.17 -0.56
C LEU A 260 -11.67 -7.35 0.92
N VAL A 261 -12.50 -6.78 1.80
CA VAL A 261 -12.35 -6.93 3.26
C VAL A 261 -12.46 -8.40 3.69
N ASP A 262 -13.35 -9.19 3.05
CA ASP A 262 -13.43 -10.63 3.30
C ASP A 262 -12.15 -11.37 2.91
N ALA A 263 -11.53 -10.98 1.78
CA ALA A 263 -10.28 -11.58 1.33
C ALA A 263 -9.11 -11.29 2.29
N ILE A 264 -9.00 -10.06 2.80
CA ILE A 264 -7.90 -9.65 3.69
C ILE A 264 -8.20 -9.91 5.18
N ALA A 265 -9.39 -10.37 5.54
CA ALA A 265 -9.81 -10.60 6.93
C ALA A 265 -8.80 -11.39 7.79
N PRO A 266 -8.06 -12.39 7.27
CA PRO A 266 -7.05 -13.10 8.06
C PRO A 266 -5.93 -12.18 8.59
N LEU A 267 -5.62 -11.08 7.91
CA LEU A 267 -4.60 -10.12 8.33
C LEU A 267 -5.11 -9.16 9.42
N LEU A 268 -6.42 -8.99 9.51
CA LEU A 268 -7.08 -8.01 10.36
C LEU A 268 -7.42 -8.57 11.76
N GLY A 269 -7.41 -9.88 11.91
CA GLY A 269 -7.85 -10.62 13.09
C GLY A 269 -6.98 -10.53 14.33
#